data_24fd87dc22eb9f354aad808442811b9f
#
_entry.id   24fd87dc22eb9f354aad808442811b9f
#
_cell.length_a   1.000
_cell.length_b   1.000
_cell.length_c   1.000
_cell.angle_alpha   90.00
_cell.angle_beta   90.00
_cell.angle_gamma   90.00
#
_symmetry.space_group_name_H-M   'P 1'
#
loop_
_entity.id
_entity.type
_entity.pdbx_description
1 polymer ?
#
loop_
_entity_poly.entity_id
_entity_poly.type
_entity_poly.pdbx_seq_one_letter_code
_entity_poly.pdbx_strand_id
1 'polypeptide(L)'
;MAEKKIRVLVAKPGLDGHDRGAKVIARALRDAGMEVIYTGLRQTPEMIAEAALQEDVDAVGLSILSGAHMALVPRVIELLRKNGQDQVRVFLGGIIP
;
A
#
# COMPACT_ATOMS: atom_id res chain seq x y z
N MET A 1 -1.85 -29.12 2.93
CA MET A 1 -2.54 -27.99 2.30
C MET A 1 -1.72 -26.74 2.42
N ALA A 2 -1.45 -26.11 1.32
CA ALA A 2 -0.74 -24.85 1.35
C ALA A 2 -1.67 -23.74 1.82
N GLU A 3 -1.30 -23.05 2.88
CA GLU A 3 -2.04 -21.89 3.29
C GLU A 3 -1.78 -20.77 2.30
N LYS A 4 -2.84 -20.05 1.96
CA LYS A 4 -2.70 -18.89 1.10
C LYS A 4 -1.99 -17.78 1.86
N LYS A 5 -0.87 -17.31 1.32
CA LYS A 5 -0.17 -16.17 1.90
C LYS A 5 -0.96 -14.90 1.68
N ILE A 6 -0.93 -14.05 2.69
CA ILE A 6 -1.53 -12.72 2.55
C ILE A 6 -0.64 -11.90 1.62
N ARG A 7 -1.23 -11.34 0.59
CA ARG A 7 -0.53 -10.49 -0.37
C ARG A 7 -0.76 -9.03 0.01
N VAL A 8 0.32 -8.30 0.17
CA VAL A 8 0.28 -6.90 0.58
C VAL A 8 1.00 -6.05 -0.45
N LEU A 9 0.31 -5.03 -0.93
CA LEU A 9 0.91 -4.02 -1.78
C LEU A 9 1.41 -2.90 -0.89
N VAL A 10 2.71 -2.61 -0.95
CA VAL A 10 3.30 -1.48 -0.22
C VAL A 10 3.58 -0.37 -1.22
N ALA A 11 2.99 0.79 -0.98
CA ALA A 11 3.09 1.93 -1.86
C ALA A 11 3.42 3.19 -1.09
N LYS A 12 4.09 4.12 -1.76
CA LYS A 12 4.38 5.43 -1.21
C LYS A 12 3.70 6.48 -2.09
N PRO A 13 2.55 7.01 -1.63
CA PRO A 13 1.82 7.98 -2.44
C PRO A 13 2.45 9.36 -2.39
N GLY A 14 2.14 10.17 -3.41
CA GLY A 14 2.56 11.55 -3.48
C GLY A 14 3.94 11.72 -4.08
N LEU A 15 4.48 12.93 -3.92
CA LEU A 15 5.73 13.32 -4.54
C LEU A 15 6.97 13.12 -3.66
N ASP A 16 6.78 12.59 -2.46
CA ASP A 16 7.88 12.34 -1.54
C ASP A 16 8.82 11.28 -2.11
N GLY A 17 10.09 11.61 -2.24
CA GLY A 17 11.09 10.70 -2.78
C GLY A 17 11.79 9.82 -1.75
N HIS A 18 11.36 9.84 -0.50
CA HIS A 18 11.99 9.07 0.56
C HIS A 18 11.34 7.69 0.65
N ASP A 19 12.10 6.65 0.32
CA ASP A 19 11.57 5.28 0.27
C ASP A 19 11.97 4.42 1.46
N ARG A 20 12.77 4.94 2.38
CA ARG A 20 13.31 4.16 3.49
C ARG A 20 12.21 3.55 4.36
N GLY A 21 11.21 4.34 4.70
CA GLY A 21 10.09 3.86 5.50
C GLY A 21 9.31 2.77 4.82
N ALA A 22 9.06 2.91 3.53
CA ALA A 22 8.33 1.91 2.76
C ALA A 22 9.11 0.60 2.69
N LYS A 23 10.43 0.68 2.51
CA LYS A 23 11.27 -0.52 2.46
C LYS A 23 11.32 -1.25 3.80
N VAL A 24 11.36 -0.50 4.91
CA VAL A 24 11.34 -1.09 6.24
C VAL A 24 10.02 -1.83 6.48
N ILE A 25 8.90 -1.21 6.12
CA ILE A 25 7.59 -1.83 6.26
C ILE A 25 7.50 -3.09 5.40
N ALA A 26 7.94 -3.00 4.14
CA ALA A 26 7.92 -4.14 3.23
C ALA A 26 8.72 -5.31 3.79
N ARG A 27 9.90 -5.04 4.34
CA ARG A 27 10.74 -6.07 4.92
C ARG A 27 10.10 -6.70 6.15
N ALA A 28 9.51 -5.88 7.02
CA ALA A 28 8.85 -6.39 8.21
C ALA A 28 7.68 -7.31 7.87
N LEU A 29 6.88 -6.94 6.88
CA LEU A 29 5.76 -7.75 6.45
C LEU A 29 6.24 -9.06 5.80
N ARG A 30 7.31 -8.99 5.01
CA ARG A 30 7.90 -10.18 4.41
C ARG A 30 8.43 -11.13 5.47
N ASP A 31 9.10 -10.59 6.48
CA ASP A 31 9.64 -11.39 7.58
C ASP A 31 8.52 -12.03 8.40
N ALA A 32 7.34 -11.44 8.39
CA ALA A 32 6.16 -12.02 9.03
C ALA A 32 5.47 -13.09 8.19
N GLY A 33 6.01 -13.42 7.02
CA GLY A 33 5.47 -14.48 6.17
C GLY A 33 4.50 -14.02 5.11
N MET A 34 4.37 -12.74 4.90
CA MET A 34 3.48 -12.20 3.87
C MET A 34 4.19 -12.07 2.53
N GLU A 35 3.42 -12.15 1.45
CA GLU A 35 3.94 -11.85 0.12
C GLU A 35 3.81 -10.35 -0.11
N VAL A 36 4.91 -9.68 -0.34
CA VAL A 36 4.95 -8.22 -0.44
C VAL A 36 5.28 -7.80 -1.86
N ILE A 37 4.47 -6.89 -2.36
CA ILE A 37 4.68 -6.27 -3.67
C ILE A 37 4.95 -4.79 -3.41
N TYR A 38 6.12 -4.32 -3.77
CA TYR A 38 6.49 -2.93 -3.59
C TYR A 38 6.39 -2.20 -4.92
N THR A 39 5.53 -1.17 -4.98
CA THR A 39 5.29 -0.45 -6.22
C THR A 39 6.28 0.66 -6.51
N GLY A 40 7.08 1.03 -5.51
CA GLY A 40 8.04 2.13 -5.68
C GLY A 40 7.52 3.45 -5.16
N LEU A 41 8.23 4.51 -5.53
CA LEU A 41 7.97 5.86 -5.05
C LEU A 41 6.97 6.60 -5.94
N ARG A 42 6.44 7.69 -5.40
CA ARG A 42 5.67 8.69 -6.16
C ARG A 42 4.44 8.11 -6.85
N GLN A 43 3.78 7.23 -6.17
CA GLN A 43 2.59 6.60 -6.71
C GLN A 43 1.36 7.50 -6.55
N THR A 44 0.58 7.64 -7.63
CA THR A 44 -0.71 8.32 -7.53
C THR A 44 -1.75 7.35 -6.95
N PRO A 45 -2.86 7.85 -6.36
CA PRO A 45 -3.92 6.96 -5.91
C PRO A 45 -4.43 6.03 -7.01
N GLU A 46 -4.52 6.52 -8.24
CA GLU A 46 -4.94 5.72 -9.40
C GLU A 46 -3.97 4.57 -9.68
N MET A 47 -2.66 4.85 -9.64
CA MET A 47 -1.64 3.83 -9.85
C MET A 47 -1.68 2.77 -8.75
N ILE A 48 -1.89 3.20 -7.51
CA ILE A 48 -1.97 2.28 -6.38
C ILE A 48 -3.18 1.36 -6.51
N ALA A 49 -4.34 1.91 -6.82
CA ALA A 49 -5.56 1.13 -6.98
C ALA A 49 -5.46 0.15 -8.16
N GLU A 50 -4.87 0.58 -9.26
CA GLU A 50 -4.67 -0.28 -10.42
C GLU A 50 -3.73 -1.44 -10.10
N ALA A 51 -2.61 -1.16 -9.43
CA ALA A 51 -1.67 -2.20 -9.02
C ALA A 51 -2.33 -3.20 -8.07
N ALA A 52 -3.15 -2.71 -7.14
CA ALA A 52 -3.87 -3.58 -6.22
C ALA A 52 -4.81 -4.52 -6.96
N LEU A 53 -5.47 -4.02 -8.00
CA LEU A 53 -6.36 -4.84 -8.82
C LEU A 53 -5.59 -5.89 -9.61
N GLN A 54 -4.53 -5.47 -10.28
CA GLN A 54 -3.72 -6.37 -11.12
C GLN A 54 -3.06 -7.47 -10.31
N GLU A 55 -2.59 -7.15 -9.10
CA GLU A 55 -1.88 -8.09 -8.25
C GLU A 55 -2.81 -8.88 -7.33
N ASP A 56 -4.08 -8.59 -7.35
CA ASP A 56 -5.10 -9.27 -6.53
C ASP A 56 -4.66 -9.33 -5.06
N VAL A 57 -4.35 -8.18 -4.48
CA VAL A 57 -3.82 -8.12 -3.13
C VAL A 57 -4.93 -8.18 -2.07
N ASP A 58 -4.57 -8.62 -0.88
CA ASP A 58 -5.46 -8.68 0.27
C ASP A 58 -5.45 -7.37 1.05
N ALA A 59 -4.35 -6.63 0.98
CA ALA A 59 -4.19 -5.38 1.70
C ALA A 59 -3.26 -4.43 0.95
N VAL A 60 -3.43 -3.14 1.23
CA VAL A 60 -2.56 -2.08 0.71
C VAL A 60 -1.97 -1.35 1.90
N GLY A 61 -0.66 -1.34 1.99
CA GLY A 61 0.07 -0.57 2.99
C GLY A 61 0.59 0.72 2.36
N LEU A 62 0.23 1.84 2.95
CA LEU A 62 0.68 3.14 2.48
C LEU A 62 1.72 3.69 3.44
N SER A 63 2.91 4.00 2.93
CA SER A 63 3.99 4.62 3.70
C SER A 63 3.89 6.12 3.55
N ILE A 64 3.57 6.81 4.64
CA ILE A 64 3.33 8.24 4.64
C ILE A 64 4.22 8.90 5.69
N LEU A 65 5.02 9.86 5.25
CA LEU A 65 5.91 10.61 6.13
C LEU A 65 5.36 11.98 6.52
N SER A 66 4.37 12.46 5.81
CA SER A 66 3.84 13.80 5.99
C SER A 66 2.33 13.78 6.14
N GLY A 67 1.81 14.55 7.09
CA GLY A 67 0.38 14.70 7.25
C GLY A 67 -0.32 15.24 5.99
N ALA A 68 0.39 15.98 5.16
CA ALA A 68 -0.16 16.51 3.92
C ALA A 68 -0.56 15.38 2.96
N HIS A 69 0.09 14.23 3.02
CA HIS A 69 -0.22 13.10 2.15
C HIS A 69 -1.40 12.27 2.67
N MET A 70 -1.85 12.51 3.89
CA MET A 70 -3.00 11.80 4.44
C MET A 70 -4.27 12.02 3.62
N ALA A 71 -4.37 13.16 2.94
CA ALA A 71 -5.51 13.46 2.08
C ALA A 71 -5.64 12.49 0.91
N LEU A 72 -4.56 11.80 0.55
CA LEU A 72 -4.58 10.83 -0.54
C LEU A 72 -5.24 9.50 -0.15
N VAL A 73 -5.31 9.22 1.15
CA VAL A 73 -5.83 7.95 1.64
C VAL A 73 -7.30 7.72 1.27
N PRO A 74 -8.22 8.68 1.51
CA PRO A 74 -9.60 8.49 1.10
C PRO A 74 -9.76 8.26 -0.40
N ARG A 75 -8.90 8.90 -1.20
CA ARG A 75 -8.94 8.73 -2.65
C ARG A 75 -8.57 7.31 -3.06
N VAL A 76 -7.55 6.74 -2.41
CA VAL A 76 -7.16 5.34 -2.65
C VAL A 76 -8.32 4.41 -2.30
N ILE A 77 -8.93 4.62 -1.15
CA ILE A 77 -10.05 3.79 -0.70
C ILE A 77 -11.22 3.87 -1.68
N GLU A 78 -11.55 5.08 -2.13
CA GLU A 78 -12.63 5.29 -3.09
C GLU A 78 -12.37 4.54 -4.40
N LEU A 79 -11.14 4.62 -4.90
CA LEU A 79 -10.78 3.95 -6.15
C LEU A 79 -10.80 2.43 -6.01
N LEU A 80 -10.39 1.90 -4.86
CA LEU A 80 -10.49 0.48 -4.60
C LEU A 80 -11.93 0.01 -4.62
N ARG A 81 -12.84 0.78 -4.04
CA ARG A 81 -14.27 0.48 -4.08
C ARG A 81 -14.82 0.49 -5.49
N LYS A 82 -14.44 1.48 -6.27
CA LYS A 82 -14.87 1.58 -7.67
C LYS A 82 -14.43 0.39 -8.49
N ASN A 83 -13.28 -0.18 -8.14
CA ASN A 83 -12.75 -1.34 -8.84
C ASN A 83 -13.29 -2.67 -8.29
N GLY A 84 -14.28 -2.63 -7.42
CA GLY A 84 -14.85 -3.84 -6.83
C GLY A 84 -13.98 -4.48 -5.77
N GLN A 85 -13.05 -3.74 -5.19
CA GLN A 85 -12.09 -4.24 -4.22
C GLN A 85 -12.35 -3.74 -2.81
N ASP A 86 -13.60 -3.68 -2.40
CA ASP A 86 -13.99 -3.20 -1.06
C ASP A 86 -13.44 -4.11 0.05
N GLN A 87 -13.04 -5.33 -0.28
CA GLN A 87 -12.48 -6.26 0.69
C GLN A 87 -11.01 -6.01 0.99
N VAL A 88 -10.35 -5.22 0.15
CA VAL A 88 -8.93 -4.89 0.34
C VAL A 88 -8.81 -3.94 1.52
N ARG A 89 -8.00 -4.31 2.48
CA ARG A 89 -7.75 -3.48 3.66
C ARG A 89 -6.64 -2.49 3.38
N VAL A 90 -6.82 -1.27 3.86
CA VAL A 90 -5.81 -0.21 3.71
C VAL A 90 -5.29 0.13 5.09
N PHE A 91 -3.97 0.10 5.25
CA PHE A 91 -3.35 0.51 6.51
C PHE A 91 -2.21 1.48 6.23
N LEU A 92 -1.87 2.24 7.25
CA LEU A 92 -0.85 3.28 7.16
C LEU A 92 0.34 2.91 8.00
N GLY A 93 1.53 3.19 7.48
CA GLY A 93 2.76 3.02 8.20
C GLY A 93 3.71 4.17 7.91
N GLY A 94 4.74 4.30 8.74
CA GLY A 94 5.73 5.34 8.60
C GLY A 94 5.76 6.24 9.83
N ILE A 95 6.54 7.31 9.72
CA ILE A 95 6.64 8.29 10.79
C ILE A 95 5.52 9.29 10.62
N ILE A 96 4.58 9.28 11.54
CA ILE A 96 3.48 10.24 11.55
C ILE A 96 3.80 11.23 12.66
N PRO A 97 4.05 12.50 12.32
CA PRO A 97 4.35 13.50 13.33
C PRO A 97 3.16 13.78 14.25
#